data_28ce7eebae9b22658c9d598b43880db5
#
_entry.id   28ce7eebae9b22658c9d598b43880db5
#
_cell.length_a   1.000
_cell.length_b   1.000
_cell.length_c   1.000
_cell.angle_alpha   90.00
_cell.angle_beta   90.00
_cell.angle_gamma   90.00
#
_symmetry.space_group_name_H-M   'P 1'
#
loop_
_entity.id
_entity.type
_entity.pdbx_description
1 polymer ?
#
loop_
_entity_poly.entity_id
_entity_poly.type
_entity_poly.pdbx_seq_one_letter_code
_entity_poly.pdbx_strand_id
1 'polypeptide(L)'
;MKFIFVTGGVVSSLGKGLTAAALGTLLENRGLKVALQKFDPYLNVDPGTMSPFQHGEVYVLDDGAETDLDLGHYERFTNVKLTRLNNLTSGQVYQTVLNNEREGKYLGKTVQVIPHVTDEIKNRIHVLAEKTKADVIITEIGGTTGDIEGLPFLEAIREFALEVGYNNAIFMHVTYVPFIKAAGELKTKPTQQSVAKLREIGIAPHALICRCERPLDKDLRQKISLFCNVPLEAVIEEKDVDHSIYEVPLMLQRERLDELVCRLLHLDTPVPNMAHWQEIIRKLIAPQHRVRIGVVGKYVGLQDAYKSVYEAVIHGGVANDCGVEIVQVDSEEIEKHGVDKMLKGLGGILVPGGFGDRGIEGKIAAAQYARENKIPYLGLCLGMQIATIEFARNVLKLNRAHSTEFDLNTPNPVIAMLDEQKRVTKKGGTMRLGAQPCQLTVGSKAGQLYGSFVIHERHRHRYEFNNAYRERFEKAGFVFSGLSPDGKLVEVIELQDHPFYLASQFHPEFLSKPHQPHPLFKGFIAAAHQHIHRKPL
;
A
#
# COMPACT_ATOMS: atom_id res chain seq x y z
N MET A 1 -9.83 -6.85 25.79
CA MET A 1 -9.49 -6.08 24.59
C MET A 1 -8.71 -4.84 25.02
N LYS A 2 -7.64 -4.51 24.32
CA LYS A 2 -6.73 -3.41 24.64
C LYS A 2 -6.60 -2.47 23.44
N PHE A 3 -6.28 -1.20 23.68
CA PHE A 3 -6.23 -0.17 22.66
C PHE A 3 -4.88 0.58 22.71
N ILE A 4 -4.30 0.80 21.53
CA ILE A 4 -3.06 1.55 21.37
C ILE A 4 -3.34 2.67 20.37
N PHE A 5 -3.18 3.91 20.81
CA PHE A 5 -3.32 5.07 19.94
C PHE A 5 -1.94 5.59 19.55
N VAL A 6 -1.67 5.60 18.24
CA VAL A 6 -0.41 6.09 17.68
C VAL A 6 -0.64 7.49 17.13
N THR A 7 -0.10 8.49 17.80
CA THR A 7 -0.11 9.89 17.37
C THR A 7 1.27 10.30 16.86
N GLY A 8 1.38 11.42 16.19
CA GLY A 8 2.70 11.91 15.77
C GLY A 8 2.77 13.42 15.67
N GLY A 9 3.97 13.93 15.74
CA GLY A 9 4.19 15.36 15.68
C GLY A 9 5.53 15.72 15.05
N VAL A 10 5.75 17.03 14.89
CA VAL A 10 6.89 17.69 14.26
C VAL A 10 6.73 17.82 12.73
N VAL A 11 6.61 16.71 11.99
CA VAL A 11 6.48 16.73 10.52
C VAL A 11 5.54 15.61 10.06
N SER A 12 5.00 15.76 8.84
CA SER A 12 4.30 14.69 8.13
C SER A 12 5.28 13.58 7.66
N SER A 13 4.76 12.44 7.24
CA SER A 13 5.56 11.30 6.74
C SER A 13 6.61 10.79 7.73
N LEU A 14 6.33 10.93 9.02
CA LEU A 14 7.24 10.54 10.11
C LEU A 14 7.34 9.02 10.30
N GLY A 15 6.43 8.25 9.67
CA GLY A 15 6.42 6.80 9.74
C GLY A 15 5.49 6.21 10.80
N LYS A 16 4.45 6.96 11.25
CA LYS A 16 3.44 6.44 12.19
C LYS A 16 2.83 5.11 11.73
N GLY A 17 2.42 5.03 10.45
CA GLY A 17 1.87 3.81 9.86
C GLY A 17 2.83 2.64 9.89
N LEU A 18 4.08 2.91 9.59
CA LEU A 18 5.15 1.90 9.64
C LEU A 18 5.40 1.42 11.08
N THR A 19 5.48 2.34 12.04
CA THR A 19 5.62 2.01 13.48
C THR A 19 4.42 1.17 13.96
N ALA A 20 3.19 1.57 13.60
CA ALA A 20 1.96 0.84 13.95
C ALA A 20 1.96 -0.58 13.35
N ALA A 21 2.32 -0.71 12.07
CA ALA A 21 2.42 -1.99 11.38
C ALA A 21 3.51 -2.90 11.98
N ALA A 22 4.68 -2.34 12.26
CA ALA A 22 5.79 -3.07 12.89
C ALA A 22 5.45 -3.56 14.30
N LEU A 23 4.79 -2.73 15.11
CA LEU A 23 4.28 -3.16 16.41
C LEU A 23 3.21 -4.26 16.24
N GLY A 24 2.32 -4.12 15.26
CA GLY A 24 1.34 -5.16 14.92
C GLY A 24 2.02 -6.50 14.63
N THR A 25 3.10 -6.50 13.84
CA THR A 25 3.92 -7.69 13.56
C THR A 25 4.45 -8.32 14.86
N LEU A 26 5.02 -7.52 15.74
CA LEU A 26 5.58 -8.02 17.00
C LEU A 26 4.50 -8.64 17.89
N LEU A 27 3.34 -7.99 18.02
CA LEU A 27 2.23 -8.49 18.84
C LEU A 27 1.59 -9.76 18.25
N GLU A 28 1.44 -9.85 16.91
CA GLU A 28 1.00 -11.09 16.25
C GLU A 28 1.97 -12.24 16.52
N ASN A 29 3.29 -11.99 16.47
CA ASN A 29 4.31 -13.01 16.76
C ASN A 29 4.41 -13.38 18.26
N ARG A 30 3.74 -12.62 19.13
CA ARG A 30 3.47 -12.98 20.52
C ARG A 30 2.19 -13.80 20.70
N GLY A 31 1.48 -14.12 19.60
CA GLY A 31 0.24 -14.89 19.59
C GLY A 31 -1.02 -14.07 19.83
N LEU A 32 -0.96 -12.75 19.81
CA LEU A 32 -2.12 -11.88 19.95
C LEU A 32 -2.85 -11.67 18.63
N LYS A 33 -4.16 -11.59 18.68
CA LYS A 33 -4.97 -11.16 17.55
C LYS A 33 -5.02 -9.64 17.50
N VAL A 34 -4.42 -9.05 16.48
CA VAL A 34 -4.30 -7.61 16.29
C VAL A 34 -5.30 -7.11 15.25
N ALA A 35 -5.83 -5.90 15.43
CA ALA A 35 -6.49 -5.12 14.39
C ALA A 35 -5.82 -3.75 14.29
N LEU A 36 -5.72 -3.23 13.06
CA LEU A 36 -5.17 -1.91 12.79
C LEU A 36 -6.24 -1.00 12.21
N GLN A 37 -6.20 0.28 12.57
CA GLN A 37 -7.14 1.29 12.09
C GLN A 37 -6.41 2.59 11.81
N LYS A 38 -6.81 3.27 10.72
CA LYS A 38 -6.28 4.56 10.30
C LYS A 38 -7.36 5.62 10.39
N PHE A 39 -7.06 6.73 11.04
CA PHE A 39 -7.87 7.92 11.05
C PHE A 39 -7.19 9.04 10.28
N ASP A 40 -7.84 9.54 9.22
CA ASP A 40 -7.31 10.57 8.34
C ASP A 40 -8.07 11.88 8.53
N PRO A 41 -7.40 12.97 8.93
CA PRO A 41 -8.08 14.22 9.28
C PRO A 41 -8.55 15.06 8.09
N TYR A 42 -8.33 14.63 6.84
CA TYR A 42 -8.81 15.36 5.67
C TYR A 42 -10.32 15.20 5.45
N LEU A 43 -10.93 16.20 4.76
CA LEU A 43 -12.38 16.26 4.50
C LEU A 43 -12.83 15.44 3.28
N ASN A 44 -11.92 14.84 2.53
CA ASN A 44 -12.31 13.90 1.47
C ASN A 44 -13.01 12.68 2.09
N VAL A 45 -14.07 12.21 1.45
CA VAL A 45 -14.80 11.01 1.92
C VAL A 45 -13.92 9.77 1.77
N ASP A 46 -13.15 9.71 0.67
CA ASP A 46 -12.14 8.71 0.39
C ASP A 46 -11.04 9.32 -0.51
N PRO A 47 -9.87 8.68 -0.67
CA PRO A 47 -8.79 9.18 -1.51
C PRO A 47 -8.96 8.86 -3.00
N GLY A 48 -10.04 8.20 -3.42
CA GLY A 48 -10.21 7.67 -4.79
C GLY A 48 -10.11 8.70 -5.91
N THR A 49 -10.40 9.97 -5.63
CA THR A 49 -10.28 11.10 -6.57
C THR A 49 -9.08 12.00 -6.34
N MET A 50 -8.23 11.68 -5.34
CA MET A 50 -7.06 12.49 -5.00
C MET A 50 -5.92 12.26 -6.01
N SER A 51 -5.10 13.30 -6.21
CA SER A 51 -3.93 13.19 -7.07
C SER A 51 -2.83 12.35 -6.42
N PRO A 52 -2.24 11.38 -7.13
CA PRO A 52 -1.09 10.62 -6.63
C PRO A 52 0.12 11.49 -6.24
N PHE A 53 0.24 12.69 -6.81
CA PHE A 53 1.30 13.64 -6.44
C PHE A 53 1.13 14.23 -5.04
N GLN A 54 -0.10 14.28 -4.53
CA GLN A 54 -0.39 14.85 -3.21
C GLN A 54 -0.55 13.77 -2.13
N HIS A 55 -1.03 12.60 -2.51
CA HIS A 55 -1.48 11.58 -1.55
C HIS A 55 -0.76 10.23 -1.68
N GLY A 56 0.05 10.03 -2.74
CA GLY A 56 0.61 8.73 -3.07
C GLY A 56 -0.41 7.81 -3.76
N GLU A 57 -0.18 6.51 -3.72
CA GLU A 57 -1.11 5.53 -4.30
C GLU A 57 -2.42 5.44 -3.50
N VAL A 58 -3.50 5.16 -4.21
CA VAL A 58 -4.78 4.76 -3.60
C VAL A 58 -4.76 3.26 -3.40
N TYR A 59 -4.79 2.81 -2.15
CA TYR A 59 -4.78 1.41 -1.79
C TYR A 59 -6.20 0.86 -1.73
N VAL A 60 -6.49 -0.23 -2.45
CA VAL A 60 -7.83 -0.81 -2.53
C VAL A 60 -7.91 -2.09 -1.71
N LEU A 61 -8.96 -2.19 -0.88
CA LEU A 61 -9.23 -3.36 -0.03
C LEU A 61 -10.13 -4.38 -0.73
N ASP A 62 -10.26 -5.57 -0.15
CA ASP A 62 -11.11 -6.65 -0.70
C ASP A 62 -12.58 -6.23 -0.85
N ASP A 63 -13.11 -5.41 0.05
CA ASP A 63 -14.48 -4.89 0.02
C ASP A 63 -14.68 -3.67 -0.90
N GLY A 64 -13.67 -3.31 -1.67
CA GLY A 64 -13.69 -2.21 -2.63
C GLY A 64 -13.49 -0.82 -2.02
N ALA A 65 -13.14 -0.73 -0.74
CA ALA A 65 -12.78 0.55 -0.14
C ALA A 65 -11.48 1.09 -0.76
N GLU A 66 -11.52 2.33 -1.22
CA GLU A 66 -10.35 3.11 -1.62
C GLU A 66 -9.80 3.80 -0.39
N THR A 67 -8.53 3.58 -0.06
CA THR A 67 -7.93 3.98 1.22
C THR A 67 -6.54 4.59 1.05
N ASP A 68 -6.01 5.13 2.15
CA ASP A 68 -4.65 5.63 2.24
C ASP A 68 -3.61 4.51 2.07
N LEU A 69 -2.43 4.87 1.58
CA LEU A 69 -1.29 3.95 1.36
C LEU A 69 -0.79 3.27 2.65
N ASP A 70 -1.05 3.85 3.82
CA ASP A 70 -0.67 3.26 5.10
C ASP A 70 -1.36 1.91 5.35
N LEU A 71 -2.58 1.71 4.82
CA LEU A 71 -3.25 0.41 4.91
C LEU A 71 -2.47 -0.68 4.17
N GLY A 72 -1.77 -0.31 3.11
CA GLY A 72 -0.82 -1.20 2.44
C GLY A 72 0.33 -1.63 3.37
N HIS A 73 0.87 -0.73 4.20
CA HIS A 73 1.84 -1.11 5.22
C HIS A 73 1.25 -2.10 6.21
N TYR A 74 0.02 -1.85 6.70
CA TYR A 74 -0.63 -2.75 7.65
C TYR A 74 -0.75 -4.17 7.10
N GLU A 75 -1.25 -4.34 5.87
CA GLU A 75 -1.38 -5.67 5.27
C GLU A 75 -0.05 -6.33 4.92
N ARG A 76 0.98 -5.57 4.51
CA ARG A 76 2.30 -6.12 4.21
C ARG A 76 3.04 -6.63 5.45
N PHE A 77 2.84 -5.99 6.59
CA PHE A 77 3.52 -6.32 7.84
C PHE A 77 2.79 -7.37 8.68
N THR A 78 1.46 -7.46 8.56
CA THR A 78 0.62 -8.30 9.41
C THR A 78 -0.23 -9.29 8.61
N ASN A 79 -0.88 -10.22 9.33
CA ASN A 79 -1.86 -11.14 8.75
C ASN A 79 -3.31 -10.58 8.80
N VAL A 80 -3.47 -9.34 9.20
CA VAL A 80 -4.78 -8.70 9.30
C VAL A 80 -5.43 -8.58 7.92
N LYS A 81 -6.71 -8.92 7.84
CA LYS A 81 -7.56 -8.60 6.69
C LYS A 81 -8.29 -7.30 6.96
N LEU A 82 -7.97 -6.29 6.17
CA LEU A 82 -8.56 -4.97 6.31
C LEU A 82 -9.87 -4.86 5.53
N THR A 83 -10.75 -4.04 6.05
CA THR A 83 -12.05 -3.67 5.46
C THR A 83 -12.24 -2.15 5.58
N ARG A 84 -13.28 -1.61 4.99
CA ARG A 84 -13.65 -0.18 5.14
C ARG A 84 -13.76 0.32 6.58
N LEU A 85 -13.89 -0.58 7.56
CA LEU A 85 -13.91 -0.21 8.98
C LEU A 85 -12.52 0.16 9.52
N ASN A 86 -11.49 -0.23 8.79
CA ASN A 86 -10.10 0.02 9.19
C ASN A 86 -9.58 1.40 8.73
N ASN A 87 -10.37 2.14 7.92
CA ASN A 87 -10.06 3.52 7.53
C ASN A 87 -11.24 4.45 7.83
N LEU A 88 -10.97 5.59 8.41
CA LEU A 88 -11.96 6.62 8.74
C LEU A 88 -11.41 7.99 8.40
N THR A 89 -12.12 8.76 7.56
CA THR A 89 -11.78 10.14 7.24
C THR A 89 -12.68 11.13 7.98
N SER A 90 -12.22 12.36 8.18
CA SER A 90 -13.08 13.45 8.68
C SER A 90 -14.32 13.61 7.81
N GLY A 91 -14.18 13.50 6.47
CA GLY A 91 -15.31 13.60 5.55
C GLY A 91 -16.40 12.58 5.84
N GLN A 92 -16.05 11.32 6.09
CA GLN A 92 -17.01 10.26 6.47
C GLN A 92 -17.70 10.56 7.81
N VAL A 93 -16.94 11.03 8.81
CA VAL A 93 -17.50 11.36 10.13
C VAL A 93 -18.51 12.51 10.02
N TYR A 94 -18.09 13.62 9.41
CA TYR A 94 -18.98 14.78 9.26
C TYR A 94 -20.21 14.47 8.40
N GLN A 95 -20.04 13.72 7.31
CA GLN A 95 -21.17 13.28 6.48
C GLN A 95 -22.18 12.46 7.28
N THR A 96 -21.69 11.53 8.14
CA THR A 96 -22.56 10.71 8.99
C THR A 96 -23.31 11.57 10.01
N VAL A 97 -22.63 12.48 10.69
CA VAL A 97 -23.22 13.39 11.68
C VAL A 97 -24.27 14.30 11.03
N LEU A 98 -23.97 14.88 9.88
CA LEU A 98 -24.92 15.76 9.17
C LEU A 98 -26.14 14.99 8.65
N ASN A 99 -25.96 13.77 8.12
CA ASN A 99 -27.06 12.93 7.70
C ASN A 99 -27.96 12.57 8.91
N ASN A 100 -27.38 12.19 10.03
CA ASN A 100 -28.12 11.87 11.27
C ASN A 100 -28.89 13.10 11.79
N GLU A 101 -28.35 14.31 11.66
CA GLU A 101 -29.04 15.55 12.00
C GLU A 101 -30.25 15.75 11.08
N ARG A 102 -30.09 15.62 9.76
CA ARG A 102 -31.20 15.72 8.79
C ARG A 102 -32.30 14.67 9.00
N GLU A 103 -31.92 13.49 9.45
CA GLU A 103 -32.87 12.41 9.81
C GLU A 103 -33.51 12.58 11.19
N GLY A 104 -33.19 13.65 11.95
CA GLY A 104 -33.77 13.95 13.26
C GLY A 104 -33.28 13.04 14.40
N LYS A 105 -32.19 12.29 14.22
CA LYS A 105 -31.69 11.34 15.23
C LYS A 105 -31.24 12.02 16.54
N TYR A 106 -30.90 13.31 16.48
CA TYR A 106 -30.50 14.07 17.67
C TYR A 106 -31.65 14.73 18.43
N LEU A 107 -32.90 14.46 18.05
CA LEU A 107 -34.10 14.88 18.76
C LEU A 107 -34.15 16.38 19.10
N GLY A 108 -33.74 17.23 18.16
CA GLY A 108 -33.75 18.69 18.31
C GLY A 108 -32.61 19.28 19.14
N LYS A 109 -31.64 18.48 19.58
CA LYS A 109 -30.43 18.98 20.25
C LYS A 109 -29.55 19.78 19.32
N THR A 110 -28.82 20.77 19.85
CA THR A 110 -27.74 21.44 19.13
C THR A 110 -26.62 20.43 18.87
N VAL A 111 -26.28 20.22 17.59
CA VAL A 111 -25.20 19.30 17.17
C VAL A 111 -23.87 20.07 17.20
N GLN A 112 -22.88 19.52 17.90
CA GLN A 112 -21.56 20.14 18.11
C GLN A 112 -20.45 19.12 17.83
N VAL A 113 -19.20 19.60 17.68
CA VAL A 113 -18.05 18.69 17.54
C VAL A 113 -17.94 17.76 18.74
N ILE A 114 -18.01 18.29 19.94
CA ILE A 114 -18.12 17.52 21.18
C ILE A 114 -19.57 17.66 21.69
N PRO A 115 -20.31 16.58 21.89
CA PRO A 115 -19.88 15.17 21.78
C PRO A 115 -20.17 14.50 20.42
N HIS A 116 -20.91 15.10 19.49
CA HIS A 116 -21.53 14.36 18.37
C HIS A 116 -20.51 13.85 17.34
N VAL A 117 -19.47 14.63 17.00
CA VAL A 117 -18.39 14.20 16.10
C VAL A 117 -17.47 13.24 16.85
N THR A 118 -17.11 13.54 18.10
CA THR A 118 -16.26 12.65 18.90
C THR A 118 -16.94 11.31 19.20
N ASP A 119 -18.24 11.28 19.45
CA ASP A 119 -19.02 10.05 19.64
C ASP A 119 -19.03 9.18 18.38
N GLU A 120 -19.19 9.77 17.19
CA GLU A 120 -19.11 9.01 15.93
C GLU A 120 -17.72 8.40 15.73
N ILE A 121 -16.64 9.13 16.03
CA ILE A 121 -15.27 8.62 15.96
C ILE A 121 -15.08 7.44 16.93
N LYS A 122 -15.51 7.59 18.19
CA LYS A 122 -15.45 6.53 19.21
C LYS A 122 -16.26 5.31 18.80
N ASN A 123 -17.45 5.52 18.24
CA ASN A 123 -18.29 4.45 17.72
C ASN A 123 -17.59 3.61 16.64
N ARG A 124 -16.78 4.23 15.76
CA ARG A 124 -16.00 3.50 14.73
C ARG A 124 -14.95 2.57 15.36
N ILE A 125 -14.35 2.96 16.48
CA ILE A 125 -13.43 2.09 17.23
C ILE A 125 -14.20 0.90 17.82
N HIS A 126 -15.36 1.16 18.47
CA HIS A 126 -16.19 0.10 19.03
C HIS A 126 -16.68 -0.90 17.97
N VAL A 127 -17.17 -0.41 16.83
CA VAL A 127 -17.64 -1.27 15.73
C VAL A 127 -16.52 -2.17 15.20
N LEU A 128 -15.31 -1.64 15.04
CA LEU A 128 -14.15 -2.45 14.64
C LEU A 128 -13.85 -3.50 15.72
N ALA A 129 -13.85 -3.10 16.99
CA ALA A 129 -13.60 -3.95 18.14
C ALA A 129 -14.56 -5.15 18.18
N GLU A 130 -15.86 -4.89 18.07
CA GLU A 130 -16.90 -5.91 18.10
C GLU A 130 -16.79 -6.90 16.93
N LYS A 131 -16.52 -6.37 15.72
CA LYS A 131 -16.42 -7.21 14.51
C LYS A 131 -15.18 -8.06 14.47
N THR A 132 -14.02 -7.50 14.86
CA THR A 132 -12.76 -8.22 14.79
C THR A 132 -12.54 -9.17 15.96
N LYS A 133 -13.06 -8.83 17.14
CA LYS A 133 -12.77 -9.52 18.41
C LYS A 133 -11.25 -9.67 18.61
N ALA A 134 -10.52 -8.61 18.29
CA ALA A 134 -9.07 -8.57 18.45
C ALA A 134 -8.70 -8.43 19.94
N ASP A 135 -7.55 -8.97 20.32
CA ASP A 135 -7.00 -8.76 21.67
C ASP A 135 -6.50 -7.33 21.82
N VAL A 136 -5.93 -6.79 20.74
CA VAL A 136 -5.36 -5.44 20.67
C VAL A 136 -5.80 -4.73 19.38
N ILE A 137 -6.26 -3.49 19.54
CA ILE A 137 -6.51 -2.58 18.40
C ILE A 137 -5.48 -1.47 18.43
N ILE A 138 -4.79 -1.28 17.32
CA ILE A 138 -3.83 -0.19 17.10
C ILE A 138 -4.50 0.81 16.17
N THR A 139 -4.79 2.01 16.68
CA THR A 139 -5.37 3.10 15.88
C THR A 139 -4.32 4.19 15.65
N GLU A 140 -3.98 4.40 14.39
CA GLU A 140 -3.10 5.48 13.98
C GLU A 140 -3.90 6.75 13.69
N ILE A 141 -3.46 7.86 14.28
CA ILE A 141 -4.03 9.18 14.00
C ILE A 141 -3.18 9.89 12.95
N GLY A 142 -3.75 10.11 11.78
CA GLY A 142 -3.12 10.84 10.68
C GLY A 142 -2.88 12.32 11.02
N GLY A 143 -2.11 12.99 10.18
CA GLY A 143 -1.72 14.38 10.38
C GLY A 143 -0.67 14.59 11.47
N THR A 144 -0.49 15.83 11.87
CA THR A 144 0.50 16.26 12.88
C THR A 144 -0.21 16.78 14.10
N THR A 145 0.24 16.40 15.29
CA THR A 145 -0.32 16.92 16.55
C THR A 145 -0.18 18.44 16.60
N GLY A 146 -1.31 19.13 16.70
CA GLY A 146 -1.42 20.57 16.66
C GLY A 146 -2.13 21.11 15.42
N ASP A 147 -2.33 20.28 14.39
CA ASP A 147 -3.15 20.65 13.24
C ASP A 147 -4.64 20.72 13.65
N ILE A 148 -5.33 21.73 13.12
CA ILE A 148 -6.75 21.98 13.45
C ILE A 148 -7.62 20.79 13.07
N GLU A 149 -7.36 20.19 11.92
CA GLU A 149 -8.12 19.08 11.35
C GLU A 149 -8.04 17.82 12.21
N GLY A 150 -6.94 17.64 12.94
CA GLY A 150 -6.71 16.46 13.80
C GLY A 150 -7.37 16.54 15.17
N LEU A 151 -7.77 17.75 15.63
CA LEU A 151 -8.27 17.96 16.98
C LEU A 151 -9.47 17.08 17.36
N PRO A 152 -10.50 16.89 16.52
CA PRO A 152 -11.63 16.02 16.86
C PRO A 152 -11.24 14.56 17.12
N PHE A 153 -10.25 14.07 16.38
CA PHE A 153 -9.73 12.70 16.60
C PHE A 153 -8.94 12.60 17.91
N LEU A 154 -8.11 13.58 18.21
CA LEU A 154 -7.35 13.62 19.47
C LEU A 154 -8.28 13.71 20.68
N GLU A 155 -9.32 14.56 20.62
CA GLU A 155 -10.35 14.62 21.66
C GLU A 155 -11.09 13.28 21.78
N ALA A 156 -11.50 12.67 20.67
CA ALA A 156 -12.22 11.40 20.70
C ALA A 156 -11.40 10.27 21.35
N ILE A 157 -10.10 10.14 21.04
CA ILE A 157 -9.28 9.08 21.65
C ILE A 157 -8.96 9.37 23.12
N ARG A 158 -8.89 10.65 23.53
CA ARG A 158 -8.77 11.05 24.93
C ARG A 158 -10.03 10.64 25.73
N GLU A 159 -11.21 10.97 25.20
CA GLU A 159 -12.49 10.56 25.79
C GLU A 159 -12.61 9.03 25.83
N PHE A 160 -12.28 8.35 24.74
CA PHE A 160 -12.33 6.90 24.62
C PHE A 160 -11.46 6.19 25.67
N ALA A 161 -10.26 6.69 25.93
CA ALA A 161 -9.39 6.14 26.96
C ALA A 161 -9.99 6.25 28.36
N LEU A 162 -10.73 7.34 28.62
CA LEU A 162 -11.46 7.52 29.89
C LEU A 162 -12.63 6.50 30.00
N GLU A 163 -13.36 6.28 28.90
CA GLU A 163 -14.50 5.34 28.84
C GLU A 163 -14.08 3.88 29.08
N VAL A 164 -12.99 3.43 28.41
CA VAL A 164 -12.53 2.04 28.54
C VAL A 164 -11.66 1.81 29.79
N GLY A 165 -11.22 2.88 30.43
CA GLY A 165 -10.31 2.87 31.58
C GLY A 165 -8.84 2.84 31.18
N TYR A 166 -8.02 3.59 31.90
CA TYR A 166 -6.59 3.82 31.61
C TYR A 166 -5.73 2.55 31.53
N ASN A 167 -6.12 1.45 32.16
CA ASN A 167 -5.43 0.16 32.06
C ASN A 167 -5.70 -0.58 30.74
N ASN A 168 -6.61 -0.07 29.92
CA ASN A 168 -7.00 -0.70 28.67
C ASN A 168 -6.61 0.11 27.43
N ALA A 169 -6.11 1.34 27.60
CA ALA A 169 -5.70 2.21 26.52
C ALA A 169 -4.34 2.86 26.81
N ILE A 170 -3.45 2.85 25.84
CA ILE A 170 -2.16 3.55 25.90
C ILE A 170 -1.98 4.47 24.68
N PHE A 171 -1.21 5.53 24.88
CA PHE A 171 -0.82 6.48 23.84
C PHE A 171 0.65 6.35 23.53
N MET A 172 0.98 6.16 22.27
CA MET A 172 2.32 6.19 21.73
C MET A 172 2.46 7.42 20.84
N HIS A 173 3.56 8.14 20.98
CA HIS A 173 3.79 9.35 20.20
C HIS A 173 5.07 9.24 19.39
N VAL A 174 4.91 9.22 18.07
CA VAL A 174 6.04 9.20 17.12
C VAL A 174 6.51 10.63 16.93
N THR A 175 7.80 10.88 17.10
CA THR A 175 8.40 12.20 17.05
C THR A 175 9.74 12.17 16.30
N TYR A 176 10.28 13.33 15.99
CA TYR A 176 11.52 13.47 15.24
C TYR A 176 12.61 14.12 16.08
N VAL A 177 13.78 13.51 16.09
CA VAL A 177 15.01 14.04 16.70
C VAL A 177 16.00 14.36 15.57
N PRO A 178 15.91 15.57 14.98
CA PRO A 178 16.72 15.92 13.81
C PRO A 178 18.21 16.03 14.16
N PHE A 179 19.06 15.58 13.22
CA PHE A 179 20.48 15.87 13.23
C PHE A 179 20.75 17.20 12.50
N ILE A 180 21.26 18.18 13.21
CA ILE A 180 21.61 19.48 12.63
C ILE A 180 23.07 19.45 12.18
N LYS A 181 23.31 19.29 10.89
CA LYS A 181 24.66 19.17 10.31
C LYS A 181 25.59 20.30 10.74
N ALA A 182 25.11 21.54 10.74
CA ALA A 182 25.91 22.72 11.13
C ALA A 182 26.35 22.70 12.61
N ALA A 183 25.54 22.09 13.50
CA ALA A 183 25.84 21.95 14.91
C ALA A 183 26.54 20.61 15.27
N GLY A 184 26.52 19.64 14.35
CA GLY A 184 27.09 18.31 14.54
C GLY A 184 26.37 17.45 15.59
N GLU A 185 25.11 17.76 15.94
CA GLU A 185 24.39 17.10 17.03
C GLU A 185 22.90 16.89 16.76
N LEU A 186 22.32 15.92 17.46
CA LEU A 186 20.87 15.69 17.50
C LEU A 186 20.17 16.71 18.40
N LYS A 187 19.01 17.19 17.99
CA LYS A 187 18.22 18.19 18.72
C LYS A 187 16.91 17.61 19.26
N THR A 188 16.75 17.63 20.57
CA THR A 188 15.56 17.11 21.27
C THR A 188 14.40 18.11 21.38
N LYS A 189 14.63 19.38 21.04
CA LYS A 189 13.63 20.45 21.22
C LYS A 189 12.34 20.23 20.42
N PRO A 190 12.38 19.78 19.15
CA PRO A 190 11.17 19.46 18.39
C PRO A 190 10.30 18.39 19.06
N THR A 191 10.92 17.32 19.56
CA THR A 191 10.25 16.29 20.36
C THR A 191 9.58 16.85 21.61
N GLN A 192 10.28 17.67 22.37
CA GLN A 192 9.74 18.30 23.60
C GLN A 192 8.53 19.17 23.29
N GLN A 193 8.56 19.98 22.22
CA GLN A 193 7.45 20.82 21.80
C GLN A 193 6.25 20.02 21.31
N SER A 194 6.48 18.96 20.55
CA SER A 194 5.43 18.06 20.07
C SER A 194 4.69 17.38 21.22
N VAL A 195 5.43 16.87 22.21
CA VAL A 195 4.84 16.29 23.41
C VAL A 195 4.11 17.32 24.27
N ALA A 196 4.65 18.54 24.40
CA ALA A 196 3.97 19.61 25.10
C ALA A 196 2.62 19.92 24.45
N LYS A 197 2.56 19.98 23.10
CA LYS A 197 1.32 20.22 22.35
C LYS A 197 0.29 19.10 22.56
N LEU A 198 0.72 17.85 22.56
CA LEU A 198 -0.15 16.70 22.84
C LEU A 198 -0.73 16.77 24.27
N ARG A 199 0.10 17.17 25.23
CA ARG A 199 -0.31 17.33 26.65
C ARG A 199 -1.27 18.49 26.87
N GLU A 200 -1.20 19.56 26.09
CA GLU A 200 -2.18 20.66 26.10
C GLU A 200 -3.60 20.15 25.78
N ILE A 201 -3.73 19.11 24.94
CA ILE A 201 -5.00 18.45 24.61
C ILE A 201 -5.46 17.48 25.73
N GLY A 202 -4.61 17.24 26.72
CA GLY A 202 -4.89 16.34 27.83
C GLY A 202 -4.42 14.89 27.60
N ILE A 203 -3.58 14.64 26.61
CA ILE A 203 -3.00 13.32 26.34
C ILE A 203 -1.55 13.27 26.80
N ALA A 204 -1.24 12.41 27.76
CA ALA A 204 0.13 12.10 28.15
C ALA A 204 0.60 10.82 27.45
N PRO A 205 1.67 10.84 26.65
CA PRO A 205 2.16 9.64 26.00
C PRO A 205 2.78 8.67 27.01
N HIS A 206 2.53 7.38 26.83
CA HIS A 206 3.10 6.29 27.62
C HIS A 206 4.46 5.86 27.06
N ALA A 207 4.67 6.05 25.75
CA ALA A 207 5.93 5.79 25.06
C ALA A 207 6.17 6.83 23.96
N LEU A 208 7.44 7.16 23.75
CA LEU A 208 7.91 8.02 22.66
C LEU A 208 8.71 7.19 21.67
N ILE A 209 8.32 7.22 20.42
CA ILE A 209 9.07 6.61 19.33
C ILE A 209 9.85 7.73 18.65
N CYS A 210 11.14 7.75 18.88
CA CYS A 210 12.03 8.84 18.46
C CYS A 210 12.69 8.48 17.13
N ARG A 211 12.10 8.94 16.03
CA ARG A 211 12.73 8.79 14.72
C ARG A 211 13.96 9.68 14.61
N CYS A 212 15.06 9.12 14.13
CA CYS A 212 16.35 9.81 14.06
C CYS A 212 17.24 9.22 12.95
N GLU A 213 18.14 10.06 12.41
CA GLU A 213 19.14 9.62 11.42
C GLU A 213 20.35 8.93 12.08
N ARG A 214 20.60 9.22 13.35
CA ARG A 214 21.74 8.73 14.14
C ARG A 214 21.28 8.17 15.47
N PRO A 215 22.01 7.20 16.06
CA PRO A 215 21.67 6.62 17.35
C PRO A 215 21.53 7.66 18.47
N LEU A 216 20.56 7.44 19.35
CA LEU A 216 20.36 8.23 20.55
C LEU A 216 21.29 7.72 21.67
N ASP A 217 22.21 8.55 22.10
CA ASP A 217 23.02 8.24 23.28
C ASP A 217 22.19 8.30 24.58
N LYS A 218 22.81 7.85 25.68
CA LYS A 218 22.16 7.79 26.98
C LYS A 218 21.72 9.16 27.50
N ASP A 219 22.51 10.19 27.26
CA ASP A 219 22.25 11.54 27.78
C ASP A 219 21.07 12.18 27.02
N LEU A 220 20.99 11.96 25.71
CA LEU A 220 19.83 12.39 24.90
C LEU A 220 18.54 11.69 25.34
N ARG A 221 18.60 10.36 25.58
CA ARG A 221 17.44 9.59 26.08
C ARG A 221 17.00 10.09 27.46
N GLN A 222 17.93 10.35 28.38
CA GLN A 222 17.63 10.91 29.70
C GLN A 222 17.01 12.31 29.59
N LYS A 223 17.52 13.15 28.70
CA LYS A 223 16.99 14.49 28.45
C LYS A 223 15.56 14.43 27.90
N ILE A 224 15.30 13.56 26.92
CA ILE A 224 13.94 13.36 26.38
C ILE A 224 13.01 12.85 27.47
N SER A 225 13.41 11.83 28.21
CA SER A 225 12.65 11.26 29.34
C SER A 225 12.24 12.34 30.33
N LEU A 226 13.18 13.15 30.79
CA LEU A 226 12.95 14.20 31.78
C LEU A 226 11.98 15.28 31.27
N PHE A 227 12.26 15.84 30.07
CA PHE A 227 11.47 16.94 29.54
C PHE A 227 10.10 16.54 29.01
N CYS A 228 9.95 15.31 28.56
CA CYS A 228 8.69 14.76 28.07
C CYS A 228 7.87 14.03 29.16
N ASN A 229 8.45 13.85 30.34
CA ASN A 229 7.82 13.16 31.47
C ASN A 229 7.37 11.73 31.11
N VAL A 230 8.29 10.96 30.52
CA VAL A 230 8.10 9.53 30.23
C VAL A 230 9.25 8.74 30.85
N PRO A 231 9.05 7.48 31.28
CA PRO A 231 10.13 6.63 31.78
C PRO A 231 11.27 6.50 30.74
N LEU A 232 12.50 6.37 31.20
CA LEU A 232 13.65 6.25 30.30
C LEU A 232 13.52 5.06 29.33
N GLU A 233 12.99 3.95 29.82
CA GLU A 233 12.71 2.74 29.02
C GLU A 233 11.59 2.91 27.99
N ALA A 234 10.81 3.99 28.08
CA ALA A 234 9.75 4.33 27.13
C ALA A 234 10.20 5.35 26.07
N VAL A 235 11.48 5.74 26.07
CA VAL A 235 12.13 6.50 25.00
C VAL A 235 12.75 5.50 24.02
N ILE A 236 11.98 5.15 23.00
CA ILE A 236 12.31 4.13 22.00
C ILE A 236 13.00 4.79 20.81
N GLU A 237 14.14 4.28 20.40
CA GLU A 237 14.82 4.71 19.18
C GLU A 237 14.20 4.04 17.96
N GLU A 238 13.86 4.82 16.95
CA GLU A 238 13.54 4.35 15.61
C GLU A 238 14.46 5.05 14.61
N LYS A 239 15.68 4.51 14.50
CA LYS A 239 16.67 5.02 13.54
C LYS A 239 16.22 4.71 12.10
N ASP A 240 16.54 5.61 11.16
CA ASP A 240 16.33 5.35 9.73
C ASP A 240 17.06 4.05 9.32
N VAL A 241 16.32 3.17 8.63
CA VAL A 241 16.83 1.86 8.20
C VAL A 241 17.78 2.01 7.01
N ASP A 242 18.80 1.15 6.96
CA ASP A 242 19.85 1.25 5.95
C ASP A 242 19.46 0.55 4.63
N HIS A 243 18.60 -0.48 4.66
CA HIS A 243 18.27 -1.30 3.49
C HIS A 243 16.78 -1.39 3.19
N SER A 244 15.93 -1.63 4.20
CA SER A 244 14.51 -1.88 3.97
C SER A 244 13.65 -1.53 5.18
N ILE A 245 12.45 -1.00 4.92
CA ILE A 245 11.43 -0.77 5.98
C ILE A 245 11.10 -2.03 6.78
N TYR A 246 11.32 -3.21 6.23
CA TYR A 246 11.10 -4.49 6.92
C TYR A 246 12.10 -4.77 8.04
N GLU A 247 13.14 -3.96 8.22
CA GLU A 247 14.05 -4.01 9.38
C GLU A 247 13.41 -3.45 10.65
N VAL A 248 12.40 -2.58 10.52
CA VAL A 248 11.79 -1.84 11.65
C VAL A 248 11.24 -2.76 12.76
N PRO A 249 10.51 -3.87 12.47
CA PRO A 249 10.07 -4.77 13.56
C PRO A 249 11.20 -5.31 14.40
N LEU A 250 12.33 -5.72 13.79
CA LEU A 250 13.49 -6.21 14.53
C LEU A 250 14.22 -5.10 15.29
N MET A 251 14.18 -3.87 14.80
CA MET A 251 14.71 -2.70 15.50
C MET A 251 13.89 -2.41 16.75
N LEU A 252 12.56 -2.33 16.61
CA LEU A 252 11.65 -2.08 17.75
C LEU A 252 11.67 -3.22 18.77
N GLN A 253 11.88 -4.48 18.32
CA GLN A 253 12.11 -5.61 19.22
C GLN A 253 13.39 -5.44 20.06
N ARG A 254 14.49 -5.00 19.44
CA ARG A 254 15.75 -4.71 20.17
C ARG A 254 15.58 -3.60 21.19
N GLU A 255 14.76 -2.60 20.91
CA GLU A 255 14.36 -1.53 21.82
C GLU A 255 13.32 -2.00 22.86
N ARG A 256 12.85 -3.27 22.79
CA ARG A 256 11.91 -3.90 23.72
C ARG A 256 10.55 -3.19 23.76
N LEU A 257 10.12 -2.60 22.63
CA LEU A 257 8.85 -1.90 22.56
C LEU A 257 7.67 -2.84 22.82
N ASP A 258 7.69 -4.03 22.27
CA ASP A 258 6.66 -5.04 22.46
C ASP A 258 6.53 -5.51 23.92
N GLU A 259 7.65 -5.65 24.65
CA GLU A 259 7.65 -5.95 26.09
C GLU A 259 7.05 -4.79 26.90
N LEU A 260 7.45 -3.56 26.56
CA LEU A 260 6.90 -2.36 27.20
C LEU A 260 5.39 -2.27 27.02
N VAL A 261 4.89 -2.48 25.80
CA VAL A 261 3.45 -2.46 25.47
C VAL A 261 2.70 -3.55 26.23
N CYS A 262 3.22 -4.79 26.24
CA CYS A 262 2.59 -5.90 26.97
C CYS A 262 2.51 -5.60 28.47
N ARG A 263 3.57 -5.03 29.06
CA ARG A 263 3.57 -4.65 30.48
C ARG A 263 2.57 -3.54 30.77
N LEU A 264 2.52 -2.48 29.96
CA LEU A 264 1.61 -1.34 30.15
C LEU A 264 0.14 -1.77 30.04
N LEU A 265 -0.17 -2.73 29.17
CA LEU A 265 -1.51 -3.24 28.94
C LEU A 265 -1.84 -4.50 29.76
N HIS A 266 -0.94 -4.97 30.61
CA HIS A 266 -1.11 -6.20 31.39
C HIS A 266 -1.47 -7.41 30.52
N LEU A 267 -0.71 -7.59 29.42
CA LEU A 267 -0.82 -8.73 28.51
C LEU A 267 0.22 -9.78 28.87
N ASP A 268 -0.23 -10.98 29.21
CA ASP A 268 0.64 -12.12 29.44
C ASP A 268 0.83 -12.90 28.12
N THR A 269 2.01 -12.82 27.55
CA THR A 269 2.33 -13.37 26.23
C THR A 269 3.74 -13.94 26.19
N PRO A 270 4.00 -14.96 25.33
CA PRO A 270 5.36 -15.44 25.10
C PRO A 270 6.22 -14.38 24.41
N VAL A 271 7.54 -14.61 24.37
CA VAL A 271 8.47 -13.82 23.56
C VAL A 271 8.15 -14.04 22.06
N PRO A 272 8.19 -12.99 21.21
CA PRO A 272 7.84 -13.12 19.82
C PRO A 272 8.82 -13.98 19.04
N ASN A 273 8.33 -14.91 18.23
CA ASN A 273 9.17 -15.70 17.32
C ASN A 273 9.37 -14.97 15.99
N MET A 274 10.51 -14.31 15.85
CA MET A 274 10.84 -13.52 14.65
C MET A 274 11.77 -14.25 13.65
N ALA A 275 11.96 -15.57 13.78
CA ALA A 275 12.89 -16.31 12.92
C ALA A 275 12.56 -16.20 11.42
N HIS A 276 11.27 -16.30 11.07
CA HIS A 276 10.84 -16.12 9.68
C HIS A 276 11.09 -14.71 9.16
N TRP A 277 10.85 -13.70 9.99
CA TRP A 277 11.12 -12.30 9.65
C TRP A 277 12.61 -12.01 9.48
N GLN A 278 13.45 -12.60 10.34
CA GLN A 278 14.91 -12.51 10.21
C GLN A 278 15.41 -13.10 8.89
N GLU A 279 14.82 -14.20 8.43
CA GLU A 279 15.19 -14.80 7.13
C GLU A 279 14.78 -13.91 5.94
N ILE A 280 13.64 -13.23 6.01
CA ILE A 280 13.25 -12.22 5.01
C ILE A 280 14.30 -11.12 4.94
N ILE A 281 14.71 -10.58 6.08
CA ILE A 281 15.73 -9.52 6.15
C ILE A 281 17.08 -10.00 5.63
N ARG A 282 17.50 -11.23 5.97
CA ARG A 282 18.73 -11.82 5.42
C ARG A 282 18.71 -11.80 3.87
N LYS A 283 17.62 -12.25 3.25
CA LYS A 283 17.48 -12.27 1.78
C LYS A 283 17.45 -10.88 1.16
N LEU A 284 16.92 -9.89 1.87
CA LEU A 284 16.93 -8.50 1.41
C LEU A 284 18.33 -7.88 1.45
N ILE A 285 19.09 -8.15 2.52
CA ILE A 285 20.42 -7.55 2.72
C ILE A 285 21.50 -8.30 1.92
N ALA A 286 21.47 -9.62 1.94
CA ALA A 286 22.48 -10.48 1.33
C ALA A 286 21.85 -11.55 0.39
N PRO A 287 21.22 -11.14 -0.72
CA PRO A 287 20.64 -12.05 -1.69
C PRO A 287 21.73 -12.81 -2.46
N GLN A 288 21.42 -14.06 -2.86
CA GLN A 288 22.35 -14.89 -3.65
C GLN A 288 22.50 -14.42 -5.10
N HIS A 289 21.45 -13.80 -5.65
CA HIS A 289 21.40 -13.33 -7.03
C HIS A 289 21.01 -11.86 -7.10
N ARG A 290 21.15 -11.25 -8.28
CA ARG A 290 20.70 -9.88 -8.52
C ARG A 290 20.09 -9.76 -9.92
N VAL A 291 19.07 -8.91 -10.05
CA VAL A 291 18.41 -8.61 -11.33
C VAL A 291 17.98 -7.15 -11.38
N ARG A 292 18.00 -6.57 -12.58
CA ARG A 292 17.52 -5.21 -12.83
C ARG A 292 16.14 -5.27 -13.49
N ILE A 293 15.14 -4.63 -12.89
CA ILE A 293 13.77 -4.59 -13.38
C ILE A 293 13.39 -3.15 -13.75
N GLY A 294 12.99 -2.94 -14.99
CA GLY A 294 12.46 -1.65 -15.45
C GLY A 294 10.99 -1.50 -15.09
N VAL A 295 10.65 -0.50 -14.30
CA VAL A 295 9.25 -0.09 -14.07
C VAL A 295 8.96 1.11 -14.96
N VAL A 296 8.18 0.90 -16.02
CA VAL A 296 7.88 1.91 -17.04
C VAL A 296 6.58 2.62 -16.70
N GLY A 297 6.68 3.81 -16.14
CA GLY A 297 5.54 4.59 -15.65
C GLY A 297 5.64 6.08 -15.97
N LYS A 298 4.62 6.85 -15.56
CA LYS A 298 4.59 8.32 -15.71
C LYS A 298 4.78 9.09 -14.40
N TYR A 299 4.73 8.40 -13.27
CA TYR A 299 4.90 8.99 -11.93
C TYR A 299 6.19 8.51 -11.26
N VAL A 300 7.18 8.12 -12.05
CA VAL A 300 8.41 7.49 -11.55
C VAL A 300 9.24 8.38 -10.63
N GLY A 301 9.10 9.71 -10.74
CA GLY A 301 9.74 10.65 -9.83
C GLY A 301 9.13 10.70 -8.42
N LEU A 302 8.00 10.04 -8.18
CA LEU A 302 7.31 9.98 -6.90
C LEU A 302 7.20 8.53 -6.42
N GLN A 303 8.02 8.15 -5.45
CA GLN A 303 8.08 6.77 -4.95
C GLN A 303 6.73 6.25 -4.45
N ASP A 304 5.96 7.09 -3.76
CA ASP A 304 4.70 6.71 -3.15
C ASP A 304 3.57 6.47 -4.17
N ALA A 305 3.71 6.93 -5.42
CA ALA A 305 2.71 6.69 -6.48
C ALA A 305 2.66 5.22 -6.95
N TYR A 306 3.77 4.49 -6.80
CA TYR A 306 3.90 3.07 -7.17
C TYR A 306 4.41 2.22 -6.00
N LYS A 307 4.10 2.63 -4.77
CA LYS A 307 4.63 1.99 -3.55
C LYS A 307 4.37 0.49 -3.52
N SER A 308 3.13 0.06 -3.71
CA SER A 308 2.77 -1.36 -3.72
C SER A 308 3.43 -2.14 -4.85
N VAL A 309 3.62 -1.53 -6.02
CA VAL A 309 4.33 -2.17 -7.15
C VAL A 309 5.79 -2.42 -6.79
N TYR A 310 6.49 -1.42 -6.26
CA TYR A 310 7.88 -1.56 -5.85
C TYR A 310 8.06 -2.61 -4.76
N GLU A 311 7.19 -2.59 -3.74
CA GLU A 311 7.20 -3.59 -2.68
C GLU A 311 6.93 -5.00 -3.22
N ALA A 312 5.95 -5.17 -4.11
CA ALA A 312 5.64 -6.47 -4.69
C ALA A 312 6.79 -7.04 -5.55
N VAL A 313 7.49 -6.19 -6.28
CA VAL A 313 8.72 -6.56 -7.02
C VAL A 313 9.81 -7.03 -6.05
N ILE A 314 10.02 -6.32 -4.94
CA ILE A 314 10.96 -6.70 -3.88
C ILE A 314 10.55 -8.04 -3.24
N HIS A 315 9.25 -8.25 -2.95
CA HIS A 315 8.75 -9.52 -2.41
C HIS A 315 9.01 -10.69 -3.37
N GLY A 316 8.82 -10.48 -4.69
CA GLY A 316 9.20 -11.44 -5.71
C GLY A 316 10.70 -11.78 -5.65
N GLY A 317 11.54 -10.79 -5.36
CA GLY A 317 12.97 -10.96 -5.09
C GLY A 317 13.23 -11.84 -3.87
N VAL A 318 12.60 -11.54 -2.74
CA VAL A 318 12.70 -12.35 -1.49
C VAL A 318 12.33 -13.80 -1.74
N ALA A 319 11.25 -14.06 -2.52
CA ALA A 319 10.83 -15.42 -2.85
C ALA A 319 11.88 -16.22 -3.63
N ASN A 320 12.70 -15.54 -4.42
CA ASN A 320 13.73 -16.15 -5.30
C ASN A 320 15.17 -15.99 -4.76
N ASP A 321 15.35 -15.50 -3.53
CA ASP A 321 16.66 -15.09 -2.97
C ASP A 321 17.46 -14.23 -3.95
N CYS A 322 16.77 -13.25 -4.55
CA CYS A 322 17.26 -12.39 -5.62
C CYS A 322 17.07 -10.92 -5.25
N GLY A 323 18.16 -10.18 -5.10
CA GLY A 323 18.12 -8.74 -4.94
C GLY A 323 17.64 -8.05 -6.21
N VAL A 324 16.67 -7.17 -6.09
CA VAL A 324 16.11 -6.47 -7.23
C VAL A 324 16.52 -5.00 -7.22
N GLU A 325 17.22 -4.59 -8.28
CA GLU A 325 17.45 -3.18 -8.60
C GLU A 325 16.29 -2.69 -9.45
N ILE A 326 15.46 -1.82 -8.90
CA ILE A 326 14.34 -1.20 -9.61
C ILE A 326 14.87 -0.01 -10.38
N VAL A 327 14.77 -0.09 -11.73
CA VAL A 327 15.10 1.00 -12.65
C VAL A 327 13.79 1.72 -12.99
N GLN A 328 13.64 2.91 -12.48
CA GLN A 328 12.50 3.77 -12.79
C GLN A 328 12.66 4.36 -14.19
N VAL A 329 11.74 4.05 -15.09
CA VAL A 329 11.76 4.49 -16.48
C VAL A 329 10.56 5.37 -16.78
N ASP A 330 10.80 6.64 -17.08
CA ASP A 330 9.73 7.54 -17.51
C ASP A 330 9.31 7.20 -18.94
N SER A 331 8.02 6.91 -19.11
CA SER A 331 7.45 6.55 -20.41
C SER A 331 7.51 7.70 -21.43
N GLU A 332 7.47 8.97 -21.01
CA GLU A 332 7.65 10.13 -21.90
C GLU A 332 9.11 10.25 -22.39
N GLU A 333 10.08 9.83 -21.59
CA GLU A 333 11.48 9.80 -22.00
C GLU A 333 11.76 8.69 -23.04
N ILE A 334 11.01 7.57 -23.00
CA ILE A 334 11.05 6.56 -24.07
C ILE A 334 10.59 7.17 -25.40
N GLU A 335 9.53 7.97 -25.40
CA GLU A 335 9.01 8.64 -26.60
C GLU A 335 10.04 9.59 -27.22
N LYS A 336 10.85 10.27 -26.39
CA LYS A 336 11.87 11.24 -26.83
C LYS A 336 13.18 10.59 -27.25
N HIS A 337 13.61 9.55 -26.54
CA HIS A 337 14.98 9.01 -26.66
C HIS A 337 15.05 7.60 -27.22
N GLY A 338 13.90 6.93 -27.41
CA GLY A 338 13.79 5.56 -27.91
C GLY A 338 13.99 4.48 -26.85
N VAL A 339 13.45 3.31 -27.13
CA VAL A 339 13.38 2.18 -26.18
C VAL A 339 14.75 1.57 -25.88
N ASP A 340 15.61 1.42 -26.89
CA ASP A 340 16.91 0.74 -26.73
C ASP A 340 17.80 1.42 -25.70
N LYS A 341 17.80 2.74 -25.67
CA LYS A 341 18.60 3.52 -24.72
C LYS A 341 18.13 3.31 -23.28
N MET A 342 16.82 3.20 -23.09
CA MET A 342 16.20 3.19 -21.76
C MET A 342 16.05 1.78 -21.17
N LEU A 343 15.89 0.75 -22.03
CA LEU A 343 15.51 -0.59 -21.57
C LEU A 343 16.60 -1.66 -21.78
N LYS A 344 17.70 -1.32 -22.43
CA LYS A 344 18.80 -2.26 -22.68
C LYS A 344 19.42 -2.79 -21.38
N GLY A 345 19.59 -4.12 -21.30
CA GLY A 345 20.24 -4.78 -20.17
C GLY A 345 19.34 -4.97 -18.94
N LEU A 346 18.04 -4.74 -19.07
CA LEU A 346 17.07 -5.10 -18.04
C LEU A 346 16.74 -6.58 -18.12
N GLY A 347 16.58 -7.22 -16.96
CA GLY A 347 16.15 -8.60 -16.85
C GLY A 347 14.65 -8.80 -17.08
N GLY A 348 13.85 -7.76 -16.81
CA GLY A 348 12.41 -7.73 -17.00
C GLY A 348 11.84 -6.32 -17.07
N ILE A 349 10.68 -6.19 -17.69
CA ILE A 349 9.96 -4.92 -17.88
C ILE A 349 8.58 -5.04 -17.24
N LEU A 350 8.24 -4.12 -16.33
CA LEU A 350 6.95 -4.01 -15.70
C LEU A 350 6.27 -2.70 -16.11
N VAL A 351 5.02 -2.79 -16.56
CA VAL A 351 4.17 -1.62 -16.84
C VAL A 351 3.05 -1.60 -15.81
N PRO A 352 3.07 -0.65 -14.86
CA PRO A 352 2.08 -0.56 -13.79
C PRO A 352 0.75 0.00 -14.26
N GLY A 353 -0.24 -0.03 -13.36
CA GLY A 353 -1.50 0.67 -13.48
C GLY A 353 -1.34 2.19 -13.59
N GLY A 354 -2.40 2.88 -14.00
CA GLY A 354 -2.45 4.34 -14.10
C GLY A 354 -3.64 4.82 -14.90
N PHE A 355 -3.89 6.13 -14.90
CA PHE A 355 -4.98 6.77 -15.62
C PHE A 355 -4.45 7.90 -16.52
N GLY A 356 -5.23 8.22 -17.59
CA GLY A 356 -4.94 9.32 -18.51
C GLY A 356 -3.87 8.98 -19.55
N ASP A 357 -3.80 9.82 -20.58
CA ASP A 357 -3.15 9.59 -21.88
C ASP A 357 -1.63 9.84 -21.93
N ARG A 358 -1.07 10.50 -20.93
CA ARG A 358 0.34 10.88 -20.90
C ARG A 358 1.28 9.66 -20.87
N GLY A 359 2.26 9.61 -21.78
CA GLY A 359 3.28 8.55 -21.86
C GLY A 359 2.74 7.19 -22.33
N ILE A 360 1.58 7.15 -23.00
CA ILE A 360 0.97 5.90 -23.48
C ILE A 360 1.79 5.27 -24.61
N GLU A 361 2.26 6.06 -25.58
CA GLU A 361 3.05 5.54 -26.70
C GLU A 361 4.40 4.98 -26.24
N GLY A 362 5.04 5.61 -25.26
CA GLY A 362 6.26 5.06 -24.64
C GLY A 362 6.05 3.72 -23.94
N LYS A 363 4.91 3.53 -23.28
CA LYS A 363 4.54 2.23 -22.67
C LYS A 363 4.25 1.18 -23.74
N ILE A 364 3.56 1.54 -24.84
CA ILE A 364 3.32 0.66 -25.98
C ILE A 364 4.66 0.23 -26.60
N ALA A 365 5.59 1.16 -26.79
CA ALA A 365 6.92 0.87 -27.30
C ALA A 365 7.71 -0.07 -26.35
N ALA A 366 7.59 0.11 -25.03
CA ALA A 366 8.21 -0.78 -24.05
C ALA A 366 7.61 -2.20 -24.08
N ALA A 367 6.31 -2.33 -24.24
CA ALA A 367 5.63 -3.63 -24.37
C ALA A 367 6.04 -4.34 -25.67
N GLN A 368 6.17 -3.60 -26.78
CA GLN A 368 6.70 -4.11 -28.06
C GLN A 368 8.13 -4.60 -27.90
N TYR A 369 8.98 -3.79 -27.30
CA TYR A 369 10.38 -4.14 -27.08
C TYR A 369 10.53 -5.43 -26.27
N ALA A 370 9.74 -5.57 -25.20
CA ALA A 370 9.70 -6.78 -24.39
C ALA A 370 9.28 -8.01 -25.20
N ARG A 371 8.21 -7.90 -26.01
CA ARG A 371 7.69 -8.99 -26.84
C ARG A 371 8.72 -9.44 -27.91
N GLU A 372 9.29 -8.51 -28.65
CA GLU A 372 10.19 -8.79 -29.76
C GLU A 372 11.55 -9.33 -29.29
N ASN A 373 12.07 -8.82 -28.17
CA ASN A 373 13.35 -9.24 -27.62
C ASN A 373 13.24 -10.37 -26.59
N LYS A 374 12.03 -10.95 -26.41
CA LYS A 374 11.78 -12.05 -25.47
C LYS A 374 12.18 -11.71 -24.02
N ILE A 375 12.11 -10.44 -23.64
CA ILE A 375 12.36 -9.96 -22.28
C ILE A 375 11.10 -10.21 -21.44
N PRO A 376 11.19 -10.81 -20.24
CA PRO A 376 10.05 -10.98 -19.35
C PRO A 376 9.26 -9.69 -19.16
N TYR A 377 7.95 -9.77 -19.39
CA TYR A 377 7.00 -8.66 -19.28
C TYR A 377 5.92 -8.97 -18.25
N LEU A 378 5.64 -8.01 -17.36
CA LEU A 378 4.49 -8.04 -16.46
C LEU A 378 3.71 -6.73 -16.61
N GLY A 379 2.46 -6.82 -17.07
CA GLY A 379 1.54 -5.67 -17.18
C GLY A 379 0.45 -5.71 -16.12
N LEU A 380 0.23 -4.59 -15.42
CA LEU A 380 -0.78 -4.49 -14.37
C LEU A 380 -1.85 -3.48 -14.76
N CYS A 381 -3.12 -3.84 -14.76
CA CYS A 381 -4.26 -3.00 -15.08
C CYS A 381 -4.06 -2.27 -16.43
N LEU A 382 -3.68 -1.00 -16.42
CA LEU A 382 -3.28 -0.27 -17.64
C LEU A 382 -2.20 -1.02 -18.42
N GLY A 383 -1.25 -1.68 -17.76
CA GLY A 383 -0.20 -2.46 -18.42
C GLY A 383 -0.73 -3.62 -19.25
N MET A 384 -1.83 -4.26 -18.86
CA MET A 384 -2.52 -5.25 -19.68
C MET A 384 -3.20 -4.59 -20.89
N GLN A 385 -3.81 -3.44 -20.71
CA GLN A 385 -4.44 -2.68 -21.79
C GLN A 385 -3.40 -2.21 -22.83
N ILE A 386 -2.23 -1.77 -22.36
CA ILE A 386 -1.08 -1.41 -23.21
C ILE A 386 -0.60 -2.60 -24.03
N ALA A 387 -0.42 -3.78 -23.41
CA ALA A 387 -0.02 -4.99 -24.10
C ALA A 387 -1.04 -5.41 -25.17
N THR A 388 -2.32 -5.23 -24.88
CA THR A 388 -3.43 -5.48 -25.83
C THR A 388 -3.37 -4.51 -27.02
N ILE A 389 -3.19 -3.21 -26.78
CA ILE A 389 -3.10 -2.20 -27.83
C ILE A 389 -1.86 -2.44 -28.69
N GLU A 390 -0.72 -2.74 -28.08
CA GLU A 390 0.53 -3.07 -28.77
C GLU A 390 0.32 -4.26 -29.73
N PHE A 391 -0.23 -5.36 -29.22
CA PHE A 391 -0.47 -6.57 -30.01
C PHE A 391 -1.46 -6.31 -31.17
N ALA A 392 -2.50 -5.55 -30.90
CA ALA A 392 -3.47 -5.15 -31.92
C ALA A 392 -2.81 -4.36 -33.07
N ARG A 393 -1.95 -3.39 -32.74
CA ARG A 393 -1.28 -2.55 -33.73
C ARG A 393 -0.19 -3.31 -34.49
N ASN A 394 0.67 -4.02 -33.79
CA ASN A 394 1.93 -4.51 -34.35
C ASN A 394 1.87 -5.97 -34.81
N VAL A 395 0.97 -6.80 -34.26
CA VAL A 395 0.75 -8.19 -34.66
C VAL A 395 -0.46 -8.33 -35.57
N LEU A 396 -1.64 -7.85 -35.11
CA LEU A 396 -2.88 -7.94 -35.87
C LEU A 396 -3.02 -6.88 -36.98
N LYS A 397 -2.10 -5.90 -37.02
CA LYS A 397 -2.12 -4.78 -37.99
C LYS A 397 -3.40 -3.97 -37.99
N LEU A 398 -4.06 -3.86 -36.83
CA LEU A 398 -5.24 -3.03 -36.67
C LEU A 398 -4.84 -1.56 -36.56
N ASN A 399 -5.03 -0.82 -37.65
CA ASN A 399 -4.61 0.58 -37.72
C ASN A 399 -5.27 1.42 -36.63
N ARG A 400 -4.46 2.23 -35.90
CA ARG A 400 -4.92 3.10 -34.82
C ARG A 400 -5.71 2.39 -33.73
N ALA A 401 -5.49 1.08 -33.49
CA ALA A 401 -6.11 0.38 -32.37
C ALA A 401 -5.78 1.08 -31.05
N HIS A 402 -6.79 1.33 -30.20
CA HIS A 402 -6.60 2.08 -28.95
C HIS A 402 -7.65 1.74 -27.90
N SER A 403 -7.50 2.36 -26.72
CA SER A 403 -8.56 2.45 -25.70
C SER A 403 -9.44 3.67 -25.97
N THR A 404 -10.76 3.52 -25.77
CA THR A 404 -11.69 4.65 -25.78
C THR A 404 -11.48 5.63 -24.62
N GLU A 405 -10.60 5.32 -23.67
CA GLU A 405 -10.13 6.28 -22.65
C GLU A 405 -9.26 7.38 -23.27
N PHE A 406 -8.42 7.03 -24.25
CA PHE A 406 -7.41 7.92 -24.81
C PHE A 406 -7.78 8.47 -26.19
N ASP A 407 -8.48 7.67 -27.01
CA ASP A 407 -9.02 8.08 -28.32
C ASP A 407 -10.46 7.60 -28.47
N LEU A 408 -11.42 8.50 -28.20
CA LEU A 408 -12.85 8.21 -28.34
C LEU A 408 -13.26 7.86 -29.78
N ASN A 409 -12.46 8.29 -30.77
CA ASN A 409 -12.74 8.12 -32.21
C ASN A 409 -11.87 7.03 -32.85
N THR A 410 -11.22 6.18 -32.04
CA THR A 410 -10.42 5.09 -32.61
C THR A 410 -11.27 4.16 -33.48
N PRO A 411 -10.81 3.81 -34.69
CA PRO A 411 -11.56 2.86 -35.55
C PRO A 411 -11.51 1.42 -35.00
N ASN A 412 -10.58 1.13 -34.09
CA ASN A 412 -10.38 -0.19 -33.50
C ASN A 412 -10.32 -0.07 -31.97
N PRO A 413 -11.46 0.09 -31.28
CA PRO A 413 -11.52 0.19 -29.81
C PRO A 413 -11.32 -1.18 -29.16
N VAL A 414 -10.07 -1.64 -29.09
CA VAL A 414 -9.72 -2.94 -28.49
C VAL A 414 -9.85 -2.94 -26.96
N ILE A 415 -9.81 -1.77 -26.37
CA ILE A 415 -10.15 -1.50 -24.97
C ILE A 415 -11.32 -0.51 -24.97
N ALA A 416 -12.38 -0.83 -24.24
CA ALA A 416 -13.60 -0.02 -24.20
C ALA A 416 -14.14 0.10 -22.77
N MET A 417 -14.93 1.16 -22.54
CA MET A 417 -15.59 1.37 -21.25
C MET A 417 -16.66 0.30 -21.02
N LEU A 418 -16.71 -0.25 -19.80
CA LEU A 418 -17.78 -1.13 -19.36
C LEU A 418 -19.16 -0.48 -19.54
N ASP A 419 -20.15 -1.24 -20.00
CA ASP A 419 -21.51 -0.71 -20.22
C ASP A 419 -22.13 -0.13 -18.96
N GLU A 420 -21.86 -0.72 -17.80
CA GLU A 420 -22.31 -0.25 -16.49
C GLU A 420 -21.69 1.11 -16.12
N GLN A 421 -20.48 1.40 -16.62
CA GLN A 421 -19.74 2.64 -16.36
C GLN A 421 -20.20 3.81 -17.24
N LYS A 422 -20.88 3.56 -18.36
CA LYS A 422 -21.34 4.60 -19.31
C LYS A 422 -22.35 5.58 -18.70
N ARG A 423 -23.07 5.19 -17.64
CA ARG A 423 -24.11 5.99 -16.97
C ARG A 423 -23.65 6.64 -15.66
N VAL A 424 -22.39 6.47 -15.28
CA VAL A 424 -21.86 6.95 -14.00
C VAL A 424 -21.54 8.44 -14.07
N THR A 425 -22.22 9.25 -13.25
CA THR A 425 -21.99 10.71 -13.12
C THR A 425 -21.06 11.05 -11.96
N LYS A 426 -21.15 10.32 -10.84
CA LYS A 426 -20.25 10.47 -9.68
C LYS A 426 -19.01 9.60 -9.89
N LYS A 427 -17.82 10.19 -9.86
CA LYS A 427 -16.56 9.45 -10.17
C LYS A 427 -15.96 8.68 -8.98
N GLY A 428 -16.11 9.16 -7.74
CA GLY A 428 -15.59 8.48 -6.57
C GLY A 428 -16.34 7.19 -6.23
N GLY A 429 -15.62 6.11 -5.91
CA GLY A 429 -16.17 4.83 -5.46
C GLY A 429 -17.05 4.08 -6.47
N THR A 430 -16.94 4.38 -7.78
CA THR A 430 -17.84 3.86 -8.81
C THR A 430 -17.17 3.03 -9.90
N MET A 431 -15.86 2.81 -9.80
CA MET A 431 -15.13 1.87 -10.66
C MET A 431 -15.48 0.41 -10.31
N ARG A 432 -15.02 -0.54 -11.10
CA ARG A 432 -14.95 -1.92 -10.67
C ARG A 432 -13.87 -2.02 -9.60
N LEU A 433 -14.28 -2.23 -8.35
CA LEU A 433 -13.45 -2.12 -7.15
C LEU A 433 -13.45 -3.41 -6.33
N GLY A 434 -12.33 -3.64 -5.64
CA GLY A 434 -12.19 -4.72 -4.66
C GLY A 434 -11.94 -6.10 -5.25
N ALA A 435 -12.01 -7.11 -4.39
CA ALA A 435 -11.74 -8.49 -4.75
C ALA A 435 -12.84 -9.05 -5.65
N GLN A 436 -12.46 -9.52 -6.84
CA GLN A 436 -13.35 -10.15 -7.80
C GLN A 436 -12.82 -11.55 -8.14
N PRO A 437 -13.71 -12.53 -8.38
CA PRO A 437 -13.29 -13.86 -8.77
C PRO A 437 -12.79 -13.89 -10.23
N CYS A 438 -11.71 -14.64 -10.46
CA CYS A 438 -11.17 -14.93 -11.78
C CYS A 438 -10.95 -16.43 -11.92
N GLN A 439 -11.39 -17.00 -13.03
CA GLN A 439 -11.15 -18.38 -13.41
C GLN A 439 -9.95 -18.47 -14.34
N LEU A 440 -8.93 -19.21 -13.93
CA LEU A 440 -7.70 -19.41 -14.70
C LEU A 440 -7.81 -20.65 -15.58
N THR A 441 -7.27 -20.56 -16.79
CA THR A 441 -7.20 -21.69 -17.73
C THR A 441 -6.20 -22.73 -17.24
N VAL A 442 -6.63 -24.01 -17.26
CA VAL A 442 -5.77 -25.14 -16.92
C VAL A 442 -4.57 -25.20 -17.86
N GLY A 443 -3.37 -25.35 -17.30
CA GLY A 443 -2.13 -25.43 -18.07
C GLY A 443 -1.56 -24.08 -18.52
N SER A 444 -2.28 -22.97 -18.32
CA SER A 444 -1.74 -21.63 -18.53
C SER A 444 -0.60 -21.32 -17.55
N LYS A 445 0.24 -20.36 -17.91
CA LYS A 445 1.34 -19.92 -17.03
C LYS A 445 0.80 -19.32 -15.73
N ALA A 446 -0.24 -18.50 -15.80
CA ALA A 446 -0.92 -17.97 -14.61
C ALA A 446 -1.47 -19.11 -13.73
N GLY A 447 -2.17 -20.09 -14.31
CA GLY A 447 -2.69 -21.25 -13.57
C GLY A 447 -1.59 -22.05 -12.86
N GLN A 448 -0.43 -22.23 -13.50
CA GLN A 448 0.73 -22.89 -12.90
C GLN A 448 1.34 -22.07 -11.75
N LEU A 449 1.43 -20.75 -11.88
CA LEU A 449 1.98 -19.88 -10.85
C LEU A 449 1.11 -19.82 -9.60
N TYR A 450 -0.20 -19.71 -9.77
CA TYR A 450 -1.14 -19.67 -8.65
C TYR A 450 -1.37 -21.04 -7.99
N GLY A 451 -1.26 -22.11 -8.75
CA GLY A 451 -1.60 -23.47 -8.26
C GLY A 451 -3.09 -23.64 -7.93
N SER A 452 -3.94 -22.75 -8.43
CA SER A 452 -5.40 -22.72 -8.24
C SER A 452 -6.09 -22.30 -9.53
N PHE A 453 -7.31 -22.78 -9.76
CA PHE A 453 -8.11 -22.41 -10.93
C PHE A 453 -9.10 -21.28 -10.67
N VAL A 454 -9.39 -20.99 -9.42
CA VAL A 454 -10.22 -19.83 -9.03
C VAL A 454 -9.41 -18.99 -8.04
N ILE A 455 -9.25 -17.73 -8.40
CA ILE A 455 -8.53 -16.74 -7.60
C ILE A 455 -9.43 -15.54 -7.34
N HIS A 456 -9.08 -14.75 -6.35
CA HIS A 456 -9.77 -13.50 -6.03
C HIS A 456 -8.73 -12.38 -5.98
N GLU A 457 -8.89 -11.39 -6.86
CA GLU A 457 -7.92 -10.33 -7.02
C GLU A 457 -8.59 -8.95 -6.98
N ARG A 458 -7.86 -7.93 -6.51
CA ARG A 458 -8.38 -6.57 -6.33
C ARG A 458 -8.35 -5.78 -7.62
N HIS A 459 -9.45 -5.14 -7.94
CA HIS A 459 -9.65 -4.33 -9.14
C HIS A 459 -9.79 -2.84 -8.81
N ARG A 460 -9.38 -2.00 -9.77
CA ARG A 460 -9.59 -0.55 -9.74
C ARG A 460 -9.54 0.02 -11.17
N HIS A 461 -10.61 -0.18 -11.96
CA HIS A 461 -10.65 0.27 -13.37
C HIS A 461 -12.06 0.43 -13.89
N ARG A 462 -12.20 1.12 -15.05
CA ARG A 462 -13.46 1.36 -15.79
C ARG A 462 -13.46 0.77 -17.19
N TYR A 463 -12.28 0.49 -17.74
CA TYR A 463 -12.09 0.03 -19.11
C TYR A 463 -11.65 -1.41 -19.11
N GLU A 464 -12.10 -2.14 -20.13
CA GLU A 464 -11.93 -3.58 -20.26
C GLU A 464 -11.58 -3.96 -21.71
N PHE A 465 -11.09 -5.18 -21.91
CA PHE A 465 -10.90 -5.77 -23.23
C PHE A 465 -12.23 -5.87 -23.99
N ASN A 466 -12.25 -5.44 -25.25
CA ASN A 466 -13.42 -5.52 -26.10
C ASN A 466 -13.53 -6.90 -26.76
N ASN A 467 -14.47 -7.72 -26.32
CA ASN A 467 -14.67 -9.09 -26.79
C ASN A 467 -14.98 -9.22 -28.28
N ALA A 468 -15.38 -8.15 -28.98
CA ALA A 468 -15.54 -8.17 -30.44
C ALA A 468 -14.24 -8.51 -31.20
N TYR A 469 -13.09 -8.34 -30.55
CA TYR A 469 -11.78 -8.66 -31.12
C TYR A 469 -11.22 -10.02 -30.67
N ARG A 470 -11.85 -10.70 -29.72
CA ARG A 470 -11.31 -11.87 -29.03
C ARG A 470 -10.81 -12.95 -29.97
N GLU A 471 -11.63 -13.39 -30.92
CA GLU A 471 -11.28 -14.44 -31.88
C GLU A 471 -10.05 -14.11 -32.74
N ARG A 472 -9.87 -12.83 -33.09
CA ARG A 472 -8.70 -12.36 -33.86
C ARG A 472 -7.41 -12.48 -33.04
N PHE A 473 -7.47 -12.13 -31.77
CA PHE A 473 -6.33 -12.23 -30.86
C PHE A 473 -5.95 -13.68 -30.62
N GLU A 474 -6.92 -14.57 -30.34
CA GLU A 474 -6.68 -16.00 -30.11
C GLU A 474 -6.01 -16.68 -31.30
N LYS A 475 -6.46 -16.39 -32.54
CA LYS A 475 -5.87 -16.91 -33.77
C LYS A 475 -4.40 -16.48 -33.98
N ALA A 476 -3.99 -15.41 -33.36
CA ALA A 476 -2.62 -14.88 -33.46
C ALA A 476 -1.71 -15.30 -32.29
N GLY A 477 -2.17 -16.20 -31.39
CA GLY A 477 -1.38 -16.70 -30.27
C GLY A 477 -1.47 -15.86 -28.98
N PHE A 478 -2.47 -14.96 -28.90
CA PHE A 478 -2.77 -14.24 -27.68
C PHE A 478 -3.71 -15.10 -26.80
N VAL A 479 -3.31 -15.43 -25.61
CA VAL A 479 -4.02 -16.35 -24.72
C VAL A 479 -4.76 -15.59 -23.64
N PHE A 480 -6.06 -15.77 -23.55
CA PHE A 480 -6.91 -15.28 -22.48
C PHE A 480 -6.91 -16.32 -21.34
N SER A 481 -5.91 -16.25 -20.48
CA SER A 481 -5.65 -17.27 -19.45
C SER A 481 -6.42 -17.05 -18.16
N GLY A 482 -7.09 -15.90 -17.98
CA GLY A 482 -7.97 -15.63 -16.85
C GLY A 482 -9.21 -14.88 -17.31
N LEU A 483 -10.38 -15.35 -16.86
CA LEU A 483 -11.69 -14.77 -17.20
C LEU A 483 -12.55 -14.60 -15.94
N SER A 484 -13.51 -13.65 -15.98
CA SER A 484 -14.57 -13.62 -14.98
C SER A 484 -15.39 -14.94 -15.04
N PRO A 485 -16.09 -15.35 -13.95
CA PRO A 485 -16.82 -16.60 -13.91
C PRO A 485 -17.88 -16.78 -15.01
N ASP A 486 -18.43 -15.69 -15.50
CA ASP A 486 -19.38 -15.68 -16.63
C ASP A 486 -18.69 -15.65 -18.01
N GLY A 487 -17.36 -15.63 -18.06
CA GLY A 487 -16.53 -15.64 -19.26
C GLY A 487 -16.52 -14.31 -20.03
N LYS A 488 -17.16 -13.26 -19.52
CA LYS A 488 -17.33 -12.00 -20.26
C LYS A 488 -16.17 -11.03 -20.12
N LEU A 489 -15.49 -11.02 -18.96
CA LEU A 489 -14.40 -10.09 -18.71
C LEU A 489 -13.07 -10.83 -18.80
N VAL A 490 -12.09 -10.19 -19.43
CA VAL A 490 -10.72 -10.70 -19.55
C VAL A 490 -9.90 -10.17 -18.39
N GLU A 491 -9.41 -11.10 -17.56
CA GLU A 491 -8.67 -10.78 -16.33
C GLU A 491 -7.17 -10.98 -16.45
N VAL A 492 -6.75 -11.99 -17.24
CA VAL A 492 -5.33 -12.31 -17.45
C VAL A 492 -5.08 -12.67 -18.91
N ILE A 493 -3.99 -12.15 -19.46
CA ILE A 493 -3.51 -12.45 -20.80
C ILE A 493 -2.08 -12.96 -20.77
N GLU A 494 -1.76 -13.83 -21.76
CA GLU A 494 -0.42 -14.38 -21.97
C GLU A 494 -0.09 -14.44 -23.46
N LEU A 495 1.20 -14.48 -23.80
CA LEU A 495 1.67 -14.87 -25.14
C LEU A 495 2.23 -16.28 -25.11
N GLN A 496 1.72 -17.15 -26.00
CA GLN A 496 2.06 -18.56 -26.06
C GLN A 496 3.56 -18.79 -26.29
N ASP A 497 4.13 -18.08 -27.25
CA ASP A 497 5.52 -18.25 -27.70
C ASP A 497 6.51 -17.31 -26.98
N HIS A 498 6.17 -16.86 -25.76
CA HIS A 498 7.04 -15.98 -25.00
C HIS A 498 7.45 -16.61 -23.66
N PRO A 499 8.72 -16.53 -23.25
CA PRO A 499 9.17 -17.12 -21.98
C PRO A 499 8.36 -16.63 -20.78
N PHE A 500 8.08 -15.34 -20.71
CA PHE A 500 7.19 -14.74 -19.72
C PHE A 500 6.63 -13.43 -20.26
N TYR A 501 5.43 -13.46 -20.84
CA TYR A 501 4.68 -12.26 -21.20
C TYR A 501 3.29 -12.45 -20.63
N LEU A 502 3.03 -11.82 -19.50
CA LEU A 502 1.82 -11.98 -18.74
C LEU A 502 1.32 -10.62 -18.28
N ALA A 503 0.01 -10.41 -18.34
CA ALA A 503 -0.57 -9.20 -17.80
C ALA A 503 -1.95 -9.46 -17.19
N SER A 504 -2.29 -8.69 -16.15
CA SER A 504 -3.55 -8.77 -15.41
C SER A 504 -4.33 -7.47 -15.47
N GLN A 505 -5.66 -7.55 -15.52
CA GLN A 505 -6.54 -6.39 -15.39
C GLN A 505 -6.66 -5.93 -13.94
N PHE A 506 -6.46 -6.84 -13.01
CA PHE A 506 -6.44 -6.57 -11.57
C PHE A 506 -5.07 -6.10 -11.08
N HIS A 507 -5.00 -5.75 -9.80
CA HIS A 507 -3.83 -5.19 -9.10
C HIS A 507 -3.23 -6.21 -8.11
N PRO A 508 -2.40 -7.17 -8.57
CA PRO A 508 -1.80 -8.20 -7.71
C PRO A 508 -0.81 -7.62 -6.68
N GLU A 509 -0.30 -6.40 -6.94
CA GLU A 509 0.59 -5.69 -6.02
C GLU A 509 -0.03 -5.44 -4.65
N PHE A 510 -1.35 -5.27 -4.56
CA PHE A 510 -2.03 -5.03 -3.28
C PHE A 510 -2.09 -6.27 -2.38
N LEU A 511 -1.95 -7.47 -2.94
CA LEU A 511 -1.99 -8.73 -2.17
C LEU A 511 -0.60 -9.28 -1.85
N SER A 512 0.46 -8.66 -2.35
CA SER A 512 1.83 -9.14 -2.12
C SER A 512 2.34 -8.75 -0.74
N LYS A 513 2.93 -9.73 -0.03
CA LYS A 513 3.54 -9.55 1.29
C LYS A 513 4.96 -10.13 1.29
N PRO A 514 5.89 -9.66 2.12
CA PRO A 514 7.25 -10.21 2.16
C PRO A 514 7.31 -11.68 2.58
N HIS A 515 6.37 -12.09 3.47
CA HIS A 515 6.24 -13.47 3.93
C HIS A 515 5.31 -14.33 3.04
N GLN A 516 4.54 -13.71 2.15
CA GLN A 516 3.66 -14.36 1.17
C GLN A 516 3.72 -13.58 -0.16
N PRO A 517 4.85 -13.65 -0.89
CA PRO A 517 5.00 -12.98 -2.17
C PRO A 517 3.97 -13.44 -3.19
N HIS A 518 3.35 -12.47 -3.87
CA HIS A 518 2.32 -12.78 -4.85
C HIS A 518 2.86 -13.63 -6.02
N PRO A 519 2.14 -14.67 -6.48
CA PRO A 519 2.61 -15.63 -7.48
C PRO A 519 3.11 -15.00 -8.79
N LEU A 520 2.44 -13.96 -9.29
CA LEU A 520 2.82 -13.28 -10.53
C LEU A 520 4.17 -12.58 -10.40
N PHE A 521 4.43 -11.90 -9.29
CA PHE A 521 5.73 -11.24 -9.04
C PHE A 521 6.84 -12.25 -8.79
N LYS A 522 6.56 -13.33 -8.04
CA LYS A 522 7.50 -14.43 -7.85
C LYS A 522 7.91 -15.04 -9.20
N GLY A 523 6.94 -15.36 -10.07
CA GLY A 523 7.18 -15.91 -11.40
C GLY A 523 7.92 -14.95 -12.32
N PHE A 524 7.56 -13.66 -12.28
CA PHE A 524 8.19 -12.62 -13.06
C PHE A 524 9.69 -12.46 -12.72
N ILE A 525 10.04 -12.39 -11.44
CA ILE A 525 11.44 -12.27 -11.00
C ILE A 525 12.23 -13.54 -11.34
N ALA A 526 11.64 -14.73 -11.17
CA ALA A 526 12.27 -15.98 -11.59
C ALA A 526 12.59 -15.98 -13.09
N ALA A 527 11.64 -15.55 -13.93
CA ALA A 527 11.84 -15.46 -15.38
C ALA A 527 12.88 -14.39 -15.75
N ALA A 528 12.87 -13.24 -15.07
CA ALA A 528 13.85 -12.17 -15.28
C ALA A 528 15.27 -12.61 -14.92
N HIS A 529 15.43 -13.33 -13.81
CA HIS A 529 16.72 -13.92 -13.43
C HIS A 529 17.20 -14.95 -14.47
N GLN A 530 16.32 -15.82 -14.95
CA GLN A 530 16.66 -16.78 -16.01
C GLN A 530 17.04 -16.12 -17.33
N HIS A 531 16.37 -14.99 -17.68
CA HIS A 531 16.64 -14.25 -18.92
C HIS A 531 18.08 -13.72 -18.97
N ILE A 532 18.58 -13.13 -17.89
CA ILE A 532 19.95 -12.57 -17.85
C ILE A 532 21.05 -13.64 -17.80
N HIS A 533 20.70 -14.88 -17.36
CA HIS A 533 21.63 -15.99 -17.27
C HIS A 533 21.56 -16.97 -18.46
N ARG A 534 20.62 -16.78 -19.39
CA ARG A 534 20.65 -17.51 -20.67
C ARG A 534 21.87 -17.08 -21.44
N LYS A 535 22.82 -18.01 -21.68
CA LYS A 535 23.90 -17.77 -22.65
C LYS A 535 23.23 -17.43 -23.98
N PRO A 536 23.72 -16.40 -24.71
CA PRO A 536 23.29 -16.21 -26.08
C PRO A 536 23.58 -17.51 -26.86
N LEU A 537 22.52 -18.02 -27.53
CA LEU A 537 22.62 -19.16 -28.45
C LEU A 537 23.54 -18.82 -29.61
#